data_fc5601cf5b2ba0a39d4c93dbbb31947c
#
_entry.id   fc5601cf5b2ba0a39d4c93dbbb31947c
#
_cell.length_a   1.000
_cell.length_b   1.000
_cell.length_c   1.000
_cell.angle_alpha   90.00
_cell.angle_beta   90.00
_cell.angle_gamma   90.00
#
_symmetry.space_group_name_H-M   'P 1'
#
loop_
_entity.id
_entity.type
_entity.pdbx_description
1 polymer ?
#
loop_
_entity_poly.entity_id
_entity_poly.type
_entity_poly.pdbx_seq_one_letter_code
_entity_poly.pdbx_strand_id
1 'polypeptide(L)'
;WLMALAYGIFGVSSFSAVFFSGLFGTGIIVLTYRLANHLYKDSWIAFAASLILLFPGIFMDSSRRAMVDIPLAFFVTLALFAFIKAKNHKPWYLLFGLATAGGILSKSVLGIFPLAIAFFHLVFSRQWKEMVNPLLVTGILLALGLGFSWYLISWMQFGQSFIDSHFGVLIFNRGFGENIHPYNFLGYAEDFLRNYWPWLPFALIGLYKFGKRGFIEKDGNSLLLFLWPTLVFMVMSTSKNHTIRYALMIFPALAIIAAKTFYDWLDSRRKDQLISGLAGIVCLTALFVNATPFQAKVTLGESSKEVRQLASIIKLNIPENIKLGNFRLSFWNPKHAILFYSDRDLENPIKETEELLKQLQNNPKKMWLSNSVQFNSLKSKMPEAFYLIQANSKYAFFTSSHNRDFVKYNFSSMKIPNVK
;
A
#
# COMPACT_ATOMS: atom_id res chain seq x y z
N TRP A 1 7.38 -12.27 -2.13
CA TRP A 1 8.79 -12.64 -2.10
C TRP A 1 9.56 -11.83 -1.05
N LEU A 2 9.53 -10.50 -1.09
CA LEU A 2 10.27 -9.66 -0.14
C LEU A 2 9.84 -9.90 1.32
N MET A 3 8.54 -10.06 1.58
CA MET A 3 8.04 -10.40 2.92
C MET A 3 8.51 -11.80 3.35
N ALA A 4 8.49 -12.79 2.47
CA ALA A 4 9.03 -14.12 2.76
C ALA A 4 10.53 -14.08 3.09
N LEU A 5 11.29 -13.26 2.35
CA LEU A 5 12.71 -13.02 2.66
C LEU A 5 12.89 -12.38 4.05
N ALA A 6 12.08 -11.37 4.40
CA ALA A 6 12.13 -10.77 5.73
C ALA A 6 11.76 -11.77 6.83
N TYR A 7 10.81 -12.65 6.60
CA TYR A 7 10.46 -13.73 7.54
C TYR A 7 11.60 -14.74 7.72
N GLY A 8 12.31 -15.07 6.64
CA GLY A 8 13.48 -15.95 6.72
C GLY A 8 14.64 -15.36 7.53
N ILE A 9 14.81 -14.01 7.48
CA ILE A 9 15.92 -13.32 8.18
C ILE A 9 15.55 -12.98 9.63
N PHE A 10 14.36 -12.44 9.87
CA PHE A 10 13.95 -11.85 11.14
C PHE A 10 12.89 -12.67 11.90
N GLY A 11 12.49 -13.83 11.36
CA GLY A 11 11.36 -14.59 11.87
C GLY A 11 10.00 -13.94 11.51
N VAL A 12 8.91 -14.66 11.77
CA VAL A 12 7.54 -14.19 11.48
C VAL A 12 7.09 -13.23 12.59
N SER A 13 6.96 -11.96 12.24
CA SER A 13 6.54 -10.89 13.15
C SER A 13 5.90 -9.72 12.39
N SER A 14 5.20 -8.83 13.12
CA SER A 14 4.67 -7.59 12.51
C SER A 14 5.78 -6.70 11.97
N PHE A 15 6.96 -6.71 12.58
CA PHE A 15 8.13 -5.97 12.11
C PHE A 15 8.61 -6.50 10.76
N SER A 16 8.87 -7.80 10.66
CA SER A 16 9.35 -8.41 9.41
C SER A 16 8.32 -8.31 8.28
N ALA A 17 7.02 -8.34 8.59
CA ALA A 17 5.96 -8.14 7.61
C ALA A 17 6.03 -6.77 6.90
N VAL A 18 6.39 -5.71 7.63
CA VAL A 18 6.42 -4.33 7.10
C VAL A 18 7.82 -3.83 6.78
N PHE A 19 8.86 -4.60 7.08
CA PHE A 19 10.26 -4.19 6.97
C PHE A 19 10.60 -3.59 5.60
N PHE A 20 10.29 -4.30 4.52
CA PHE A 20 10.57 -3.81 3.17
C PHE A 20 9.71 -2.61 2.78
N SER A 21 8.46 -2.50 3.25
CA SER A 21 7.65 -1.31 3.01
C SER A 21 8.28 -0.07 3.66
N GLY A 22 8.78 -0.18 4.90
CA GLY A 22 9.50 0.88 5.58
C GLY A 22 10.81 1.25 4.88
N LEU A 23 11.59 0.25 4.45
CA LEU A 23 12.84 0.44 3.72
C LEU A 23 12.62 1.16 2.38
N PHE A 24 11.64 0.74 1.60
CA PHE A 24 11.30 1.39 0.34
C PHE A 24 10.70 2.78 0.54
N GLY A 25 9.87 2.99 1.58
CA GLY A 25 9.37 4.30 1.94
C GLY A 25 10.51 5.28 2.21
N THR A 26 11.50 4.88 3.01
CA THR A 26 12.72 5.65 3.24
C THR A 26 13.50 5.87 1.94
N GLY A 27 13.61 4.83 1.12
CA GLY A 27 14.25 4.92 -0.19
C GLY A 27 13.59 5.94 -1.12
N ILE A 28 12.25 6.06 -1.12
CA ILE A 28 11.53 7.07 -1.91
C ILE A 28 11.90 8.49 -1.44
N ILE A 29 12.00 8.72 -0.13
CA ILE A 29 12.37 10.03 0.43
C ILE A 29 13.79 10.41 -0.05
N VAL A 30 14.74 9.48 0.08
CA VAL A 30 16.13 9.68 -0.36
C VAL A 30 16.20 9.90 -1.88
N LEU A 31 15.47 9.12 -2.66
CA LEU A 31 15.42 9.28 -4.13
C LEU A 31 14.79 10.63 -4.52
N THR A 32 13.74 11.08 -3.83
CA THR A 32 13.11 12.38 -4.07
C THR A 32 14.10 13.51 -3.81
N TYR A 33 14.83 13.45 -2.70
CA TYR A 33 15.92 14.39 -2.40
C TYR A 33 16.98 14.38 -3.51
N ARG A 34 17.49 13.20 -3.85
CA ARG A 34 18.54 13.04 -4.86
C ARG A 34 18.10 13.54 -6.24
N LEU A 35 16.86 13.26 -6.60
CA LEU A 35 16.27 13.70 -7.86
C LEU A 35 16.13 15.22 -7.91
N ALA A 36 15.53 15.84 -6.90
CA ALA A 36 15.35 17.30 -6.82
C ALA A 36 16.71 18.01 -6.82
N ASN A 37 17.68 17.52 -6.02
CA ASN A 37 19.03 18.08 -5.98
C ASN A 37 19.77 17.91 -7.32
N HIS A 38 19.55 16.81 -8.03
CA HIS A 38 20.12 16.61 -9.37
C HIS A 38 19.58 17.59 -10.39
N LEU A 39 18.25 17.86 -10.34
CA LEU A 39 17.56 18.73 -11.28
C LEU A 39 17.86 20.21 -11.07
N TYR A 40 17.90 20.64 -9.81
CA TYR A 40 17.97 22.08 -9.48
C TYR A 40 19.32 22.53 -8.90
N LYS A 41 20.18 21.58 -8.49
CA LYS A 41 21.45 21.86 -7.80
C LYS A 41 21.28 22.74 -6.55
N ASP A 42 20.13 22.62 -5.92
CA ASP A 42 19.72 23.37 -4.74
C ASP A 42 19.26 22.40 -3.65
N SER A 43 20.01 22.36 -2.54
CA SER A 43 19.74 21.46 -1.43
C SER A 43 18.47 21.84 -0.66
N TRP A 44 18.07 23.10 -0.67
CA TRP A 44 16.85 23.55 -0.02
C TRP A 44 15.60 23.06 -0.77
N ILE A 45 15.58 23.15 -2.11
CA ILE A 45 14.51 22.60 -2.91
C ILE A 45 14.41 21.08 -2.70
N ALA A 46 15.57 20.40 -2.67
CA ALA A 46 15.63 18.97 -2.45
C ALA A 46 15.09 18.56 -1.07
N PHE A 47 15.48 19.29 -0.04
CA PHE A 47 15.02 19.06 1.32
C PHE A 47 13.52 19.36 1.47
N ALA A 48 13.05 20.49 0.93
CA ALA A 48 11.64 20.84 0.93
C ALA A 48 10.78 19.78 0.20
N ALA A 49 11.24 19.26 -0.95
CA ALA A 49 10.54 18.19 -1.66
C ALA A 49 10.41 16.92 -0.79
N SER A 50 11.47 16.56 -0.06
CA SER A 50 11.43 15.41 0.85
C SER A 50 10.46 15.61 2.02
N LEU A 51 10.41 16.83 2.59
CA LEU A 51 9.45 17.17 3.64
C LEU A 51 8.01 17.18 3.14
N ILE A 52 7.76 17.75 1.96
CA ILE A 52 6.42 17.74 1.33
C ILE A 52 5.95 16.31 1.06
N LEU A 53 6.85 15.41 0.66
CA LEU A 53 6.53 14.00 0.47
C LEU A 53 6.13 13.31 1.78
N LEU A 54 6.71 13.67 2.90
CA LEU A 54 6.37 13.13 4.22
C LEU A 54 5.03 13.61 4.76
N PHE A 55 4.55 14.77 4.31
CA PHE A 55 3.37 15.41 4.84
C PHE A 55 2.07 14.62 4.63
N PRO A 56 1.79 14.01 3.46
CA PRO A 56 0.59 13.23 3.26
C PRO A 56 0.56 12.00 4.17
N GLY A 57 -0.40 11.96 5.10
CA GLY A 57 -0.55 10.85 6.04
C GLY A 57 -0.67 9.49 5.35
N ILE A 58 -1.26 9.45 4.14
CA ILE A 58 -1.39 8.23 3.34
C ILE A 58 -0.04 7.62 2.93
N PHE A 59 1.00 8.46 2.68
CA PHE A 59 2.34 7.96 2.37
C PHE A 59 2.97 7.27 3.58
N MET A 60 2.90 7.94 4.75
CA MET A 60 3.43 7.40 5.99
C MET A 60 2.67 6.14 6.45
N ASP A 61 1.34 6.16 6.35
CA ASP A 61 0.50 5.00 6.69
C ASP A 61 0.82 3.81 5.78
N SER A 62 0.92 4.01 4.47
CA SER A 62 1.24 2.95 3.51
C SER A 62 2.66 2.39 3.72
N SER A 63 3.62 3.22 4.11
CA SER A 63 5.00 2.80 4.39
C SER A 63 5.11 1.89 5.64
N ARG A 64 4.12 1.95 6.53
CA ARG A 64 4.04 1.12 7.75
C ARG A 64 3.15 -0.11 7.60
N ARG A 65 2.60 -0.35 6.42
CA ARG A 65 1.76 -1.52 6.13
C ARG A 65 2.45 -2.42 5.12
N ALA A 66 2.21 -3.71 5.20
CA ALA A 66 2.68 -4.70 4.23
C ALA A 66 1.90 -4.57 2.91
N MET A 67 2.13 -3.48 2.18
CA MET A 67 1.43 -3.15 0.94
C MET A 67 2.39 -3.08 -0.24
N VAL A 68 1.91 -3.46 -1.42
CA VAL A 68 2.68 -3.45 -2.67
C VAL A 68 2.78 -2.06 -3.31
N ASP A 69 2.01 -1.07 -2.83
CA ASP A 69 1.97 0.29 -3.38
C ASP A 69 3.29 1.05 -3.15
N ILE A 70 3.92 0.87 -1.99
CA ILE A 70 5.20 1.51 -1.66
C ILE A 70 6.37 0.91 -2.45
N PRO A 71 6.55 -0.43 -2.56
CA PRO A 71 7.51 -1.00 -3.48
C PRO A 71 7.33 -0.50 -4.92
N LEU A 72 6.09 -0.46 -5.43
CA LEU A 72 5.80 0.09 -6.75
C LEU A 72 6.27 1.54 -6.87
N ALA A 73 5.89 2.42 -5.93
CA ALA A 73 6.28 3.83 -5.94
C ALA A 73 7.81 4.01 -5.87
N PHE A 74 8.50 3.17 -5.09
CA PHE A 74 9.97 3.15 -5.04
C PHE A 74 10.58 2.82 -6.39
N PHE A 75 10.17 1.72 -7.01
CA PHE A 75 10.73 1.28 -8.28
C PHE A 75 10.40 2.24 -9.43
N VAL A 76 9.20 2.83 -9.46
CA VAL A 76 8.85 3.89 -10.43
C VAL A 76 9.76 5.11 -10.25
N THR A 77 9.97 5.56 -9.00
CA THR A 77 10.84 6.69 -8.69
C THR A 77 12.29 6.40 -9.07
N LEU A 78 12.79 5.21 -8.74
CA LEU A 78 14.16 4.78 -9.08
C LEU A 78 14.36 4.68 -10.60
N ALA A 79 13.37 4.13 -11.31
CA ALA A 79 13.42 4.04 -12.77
C ALA A 79 13.51 5.43 -13.40
N LEU A 80 12.65 6.37 -13.02
CA LEU A 80 12.65 7.71 -13.59
C LEU A 80 13.89 8.52 -13.17
N PHE A 81 14.41 8.31 -11.97
CA PHE A 81 15.72 8.85 -11.57
C PHE A 81 16.84 8.31 -12.45
N ALA A 82 16.87 7.01 -12.70
CA ALA A 82 17.86 6.37 -13.58
C ALA A 82 17.73 6.87 -15.03
N PHE A 83 16.49 7.03 -15.53
CA PHE A 83 16.24 7.59 -16.86
C PHE A 83 16.82 9.01 -17.02
N ILE A 84 16.62 9.88 -16.01
CA ILE A 84 17.21 11.22 -16.02
C ILE A 84 18.75 11.17 -16.01
N LYS A 85 19.33 10.30 -15.18
CA LYS A 85 20.79 10.10 -15.09
C LYS A 85 21.40 9.57 -16.37
N ALA A 86 20.64 8.77 -17.13
CA ALA A 86 21.08 8.19 -18.40
C ALA A 86 21.36 9.24 -19.49
N LYS A 87 20.83 10.46 -19.36
CA LYS A 87 21.21 11.58 -20.26
C LYS A 87 22.71 11.83 -20.25
N ASN A 88 23.35 11.77 -19.09
CA ASN A 88 24.76 12.06 -18.90
C ASN A 88 25.63 10.77 -18.93
N HIS A 89 25.06 9.63 -18.50
CA HIS A 89 25.78 8.37 -18.40
C HIS A 89 24.86 7.21 -18.81
N LYS A 90 25.00 6.75 -20.05
CA LYS A 90 24.10 5.78 -20.69
C LYS A 90 23.87 4.46 -19.95
N PRO A 91 24.83 3.88 -19.21
CA PRO A 91 24.60 2.66 -18.42
C PRO A 91 23.46 2.74 -17.40
N TRP A 92 23.01 3.94 -17.01
CA TRP A 92 21.82 4.11 -16.17
C TRP A 92 20.53 3.59 -16.83
N TYR A 93 20.51 3.42 -18.16
CA TYR A 93 19.38 2.77 -18.84
C TYR A 93 19.18 1.31 -18.41
N LEU A 94 20.25 0.61 -18.02
CA LEU A 94 20.13 -0.74 -17.47
C LEU A 94 19.44 -0.73 -16.10
N LEU A 95 19.79 0.23 -15.23
CA LEU A 95 19.10 0.41 -13.94
C LEU A 95 17.64 0.87 -14.14
N PHE A 96 17.38 1.71 -15.15
CA PHE A 96 16.01 2.06 -15.55
C PHE A 96 15.18 0.80 -15.85
N GLY A 97 15.74 -0.12 -16.64
CA GLY A 97 15.10 -1.38 -16.97
C GLY A 97 14.89 -2.28 -15.76
N LEU A 98 15.92 -2.49 -14.95
CA LEU A 98 15.84 -3.33 -13.74
C LEU A 98 14.84 -2.76 -12.71
N ALA A 99 14.84 -1.44 -12.50
CA ALA A 99 13.88 -0.80 -11.63
C ALA A 99 12.44 -0.94 -12.15
N THR A 100 12.24 -0.79 -13.47
CA THR A 100 10.94 -1.01 -14.09
C THR A 100 10.48 -2.46 -13.92
N ALA A 101 11.37 -3.45 -14.08
CA ALA A 101 11.08 -4.85 -13.78
C ALA A 101 10.61 -5.05 -12.32
N GLY A 102 11.30 -4.42 -11.36
CA GLY A 102 10.90 -4.42 -9.95
C GLY A 102 9.51 -3.84 -9.73
N GLY A 103 9.16 -2.78 -10.45
CA GLY A 103 7.81 -2.20 -10.47
C GLY A 103 6.75 -3.18 -10.98
N ILE A 104 7.00 -3.84 -12.12
CA ILE A 104 6.11 -4.85 -12.72
C ILE A 104 5.93 -6.04 -11.75
N LEU A 105 7.00 -6.55 -11.16
CA LEU A 105 6.95 -7.64 -10.18
C LEU A 105 6.24 -7.23 -8.88
N SER A 106 6.23 -5.93 -8.54
CA SER A 106 5.53 -5.42 -7.36
C SER A 106 4.02 -5.32 -7.56
N LYS A 107 3.54 -4.79 -8.69
CA LYS A 107 2.12 -4.52 -8.90
C LYS A 107 1.69 -4.60 -10.37
N SER A 108 2.15 -5.62 -11.09
CA SER A 108 1.67 -5.96 -12.43
C SER A 108 1.78 -4.79 -13.41
N VAL A 109 0.72 -4.56 -14.19
CA VAL A 109 0.65 -3.57 -15.28
C VAL A 109 1.02 -2.15 -14.83
N LEU A 110 0.78 -1.78 -13.58
CA LEU A 110 1.13 -0.44 -13.08
C LEU A 110 2.65 -0.20 -13.04
N GLY A 111 3.44 -1.25 -12.99
CA GLY A 111 4.91 -1.14 -13.07
C GLY A 111 5.44 -0.72 -14.45
N ILE A 112 4.60 -0.69 -15.50
CA ILE A 112 4.97 -0.27 -16.86
C ILE A 112 5.05 1.25 -17.01
N PHE A 113 4.47 2.03 -16.09
CA PHE A 113 4.44 3.49 -16.20
C PHE A 113 5.78 4.15 -16.53
N PRO A 114 6.94 3.74 -15.97
CA PRO A 114 8.22 4.33 -16.34
C PRO A 114 8.53 4.22 -17.84
N LEU A 115 8.18 3.09 -18.49
CA LEU A 115 8.35 2.92 -19.93
C LEU A 115 7.46 3.88 -20.72
N ALA A 116 6.18 3.99 -20.33
CA ALA A 116 5.24 4.90 -20.99
C ALA A 116 5.68 6.37 -20.83
N ILE A 117 6.09 6.76 -19.61
CA ILE A 117 6.56 8.13 -19.33
C ILE A 117 7.83 8.44 -20.14
N ALA A 118 8.80 7.52 -20.16
CA ALA A 118 10.02 7.66 -20.94
C ALA A 118 9.73 7.76 -22.45
N PHE A 119 8.84 6.92 -22.96
CA PHE A 119 8.41 6.96 -24.36
C PHE A 119 7.82 8.32 -24.74
N PHE A 120 6.81 8.79 -24.01
CA PHE A 120 6.20 10.09 -24.29
C PHE A 120 7.19 11.24 -24.11
N HIS A 121 8.07 11.16 -23.12
CA HIS A 121 9.13 12.15 -22.93
C HIS A 121 10.04 12.22 -24.15
N LEU A 122 10.53 11.09 -24.68
CA LEU A 122 11.39 11.05 -25.84
C LEU A 122 10.68 11.53 -27.13
N VAL A 123 9.39 11.17 -27.29
CA VAL A 123 8.56 11.63 -28.41
C VAL A 123 8.39 13.15 -28.38
N PHE A 124 7.91 13.71 -27.27
CA PHE A 124 7.62 15.15 -27.17
C PHE A 124 8.89 16.02 -27.14
N SER A 125 10.00 15.51 -26.60
CA SER A 125 11.29 16.18 -26.67
C SER A 125 12.03 15.95 -27.99
N ARG A 126 11.44 15.20 -28.94
CA ARG A 126 12.01 14.87 -30.27
C ARG A 126 13.38 14.18 -30.19
N GLN A 127 13.63 13.38 -29.14
CA GLN A 127 14.88 12.67 -28.93
C GLN A 127 14.84 11.27 -29.58
N TRP A 128 14.51 11.21 -30.87
CA TRP A 128 14.32 9.96 -31.62
C TRP A 128 15.57 9.03 -31.60
N LYS A 129 16.77 9.63 -31.62
CA LYS A 129 18.02 8.88 -31.57
C LYS A 129 18.18 8.10 -30.25
N GLU A 130 17.67 8.63 -29.15
CA GLU A 130 17.71 7.93 -27.85
C GLU A 130 16.79 6.71 -27.84
N MET A 131 15.68 6.71 -28.58
CA MET A 131 14.77 5.56 -28.64
C MET A 131 15.41 4.29 -29.22
N VAL A 132 16.41 4.47 -30.09
CA VAL A 132 17.17 3.36 -30.69
C VAL A 132 18.52 3.15 -30.00
N ASN A 133 18.79 3.78 -28.88
CA ASN A 133 20.01 3.59 -28.11
C ASN A 133 20.08 2.14 -27.59
N PRO A 134 21.16 1.38 -27.89
CA PRO A 134 21.26 -0.04 -27.53
C PRO A 134 21.05 -0.30 -26.02
N LEU A 135 21.59 0.57 -25.16
CA LEU A 135 21.44 0.42 -23.70
C LEU A 135 20.00 0.69 -23.22
N LEU A 136 19.28 1.61 -23.87
CA LEU A 136 17.86 1.83 -23.58
C LEU A 136 17.04 0.61 -24.03
N VAL A 137 17.29 0.12 -25.25
CA VAL A 137 16.63 -1.09 -25.78
C VAL A 137 16.89 -2.28 -24.86
N THR A 138 18.14 -2.50 -24.46
CA THR A 138 18.50 -3.58 -23.50
C THR A 138 17.77 -3.35 -22.17
N GLY A 139 17.70 -2.13 -21.66
CA GLY A 139 16.94 -1.80 -20.46
C GLY A 139 15.45 -2.15 -20.59
N ILE A 140 14.83 -1.84 -21.73
CA ILE A 140 13.42 -2.21 -22.01
C ILE A 140 13.25 -3.73 -22.05
N LEU A 141 14.16 -4.44 -22.72
CA LEU A 141 14.13 -5.91 -22.77
C LEU A 141 14.29 -6.53 -21.38
N LEU A 142 15.17 -5.99 -20.54
CA LEU A 142 15.30 -6.40 -19.14
C LEU A 142 14.02 -6.10 -18.35
N ALA A 143 13.42 -4.94 -18.54
CA ALA A 143 12.17 -4.57 -17.87
C ALA A 143 11.04 -5.56 -18.20
N LEU A 144 10.85 -5.88 -19.47
CA LEU A 144 9.80 -6.79 -19.92
C LEU A 144 10.14 -8.25 -19.58
N GLY A 145 11.35 -8.70 -19.87
CA GLY A 145 11.76 -10.09 -19.64
C GLY A 145 11.73 -10.48 -18.17
N LEU A 146 12.40 -9.70 -17.31
CA LEU A 146 12.40 -9.97 -15.87
C LEU A 146 11.06 -9.61 -15.21
N GLY A 147 10.45 -8.49 -15.61
CA GLY A 147 9.19 -8.04 -15.02
C GLY A 147 8.04 -9.01 -15.26
N PHE A 148 7.94 -9.57 -16.45
CA PHE A 148 6.89 -10.53 -16.79
C PHE A 148 7.26 -11.99 -16.57
N SER A 149 8.49 -12.30 -16.16
CA SER A 149 8.95 -13.68 -15.94
C SER A 149 8.04 -14.46 -14.99
N TRP A 150 7.65 -13.88 -13.85
CA TRP A 150 6.76 -14.53 -12.90
C TRP A 150 5.36 -14.79 -13.48
N TYR A 151 4.85 -13.88 -14.30
CA TYR A 151 3.53 -14.04 -14.94
C TYR A 151 3.57 -15.16 -15.96
N LEU A 152 4.67 -15.26 -16.72
CA LEU A 152 4.88 -16.35 -17.69
C LEU A 152 4.95 -17.71 -16.98
N ILE A 153 5.76 -17.79 -15.92
CA ILE A 153 5.90 -19.02 -15.11
C ILE A 153 4.55 -19.42 -14.50
N SER A 154 3.81 -18.45 -13.95
CA SER A 154 2.50 -18.71 -13.35
C SER A 154 1.47 -19.15 -14.39
N TRP A 155 1.49 -18.56 -15.58
CA TRP A 155 0.64 -19.00 -16.68
C TRP A 155 0.98 -20.42 -17.16
N MET A 156 2.26 -20.74 -17.30
CA MET A 156 2.70 -22.09 -17.66
C MET A 156 2.30 -23.13 -16.61
N GLN A 157 2.28 -22.76 -15.33
CA GLN A 157 1.95 -23.66 -14.22
C GLN A 157 0.45 -23.83 -13.99
N PHE A 158 -0.35 -22.76 -14.12
CA PHE A 158 -1.77 -22.73 -13.75
C PHE A 158 -2.72 -22.49 -14.95
N GLY A 159 -2.16 -22.23 -16.14
CA GLY A 159 -2.94 -22.08 -17.38
C GLY A 159 -3.97 -20.96 -17.33
N GLN A 160 -5.17 -21.25 -17.91
CA GLN A 160 -6.26 -20.29 -18.02
C GLN A 160 -6.77 -19.79 -16.67
N SER A 161 -6.74 -20.62 -15.62
CA SER A 161 -7.17 -20.25 -14.28
C SER A 161 -6.37 -19.06 -13.71
N PHE A 162 -5.08 -18.97 -14.03
CA PHE A 162 -4.25 -17.82 -13.67
C PHE A 162 -4.68 -16.54 -14.42
N ILE A 163 -4.94 -16.66 -15.72
CA ILE A 163 -5.39 -15.54 -16.56
C ILE A 163 -6.71 -14.99 -16.02
N ASP A 164 -7.69 -15.85 -15.79
CA ASP A 164 -9.03 -15.46 -15.33
C ASP A 164 -8.99 -14.81 -13.94
N SER A 165 -8.20 -15.36 -13.02
CA SER A 165 -8.10 -14.81 -11.67
C SER A 165 -7.26 -13.53 -11.61
N HIS A 166 -6.10 -13.51 -12.26
CA HIS A 166 -5.17 -12.37 -12.14
C HIS A 166 -5.57 -11.20 -13.04
N PHE A 167 -5.80 -11.45 -14.32
CA PHE A 167 -6.18 -10.39 -15.26
C PHE A 167 -7.69 -10.13 -15.24
N GLY A 168 -8.51 -11.18 -15.27
CA GLY A 168 -9.97 -11.05 -15.25
C GLY A 168 -10.47 -10.41 -13.97
N VAL A 169 -10.25 -11.06 -12.81
CA VAL A 169 -10.81 -10.59 -11.53
C VAL A 169 -10.03 -9.42 -10.95
N LEU A 170 -8.68 -9.54 -10.84
CA LEU A 170 -7.90 -8.53 -10.11
C LEU A 170 -7.65 -7.24 -10.89
N ILE A 171 -7.61 -7.27 -12.22
CA ILE A 171 -7.37 -6.09 -13.04
C ILE A 171 -8.68 -5.60 -13.67
N PHE A 172 -9.32 -6.42 -14.52
CA PHE A 172 -10.51 -5.97 -15.27
C PHE A 172 -11.72 -5.75 -14.37
N ASN A 173 -12.12 -6.72 -13.56
CA ASN A 173 -13.31 -6.57 -12.71
C ASN A 173 -13.13 -5.50 -11.65
N ARG A 174 -11.93 -5.37 -11.05
CA ARG A 174 -11.67 -4.28 -10.10
C ARG A 174 -11.55 -2.90 -10.74
N GLY A 175 -11.00 -2.83 -11.96
CA GLY A 175 -10.85 -1.57 -12.67
C GLY A 175 -12.13 -1.09 -13.35
N PHE A 176 -12.88 -2.01 -13.96
CA PHE A 176 -13.96 -1.69 -14.88
C PHE A 176 -15.29 -2.45 -14.62
N GLY A 177 -15.33 -3.37 -13.64
CA GLY A 177 -16.50 -4.20 -13.35
C GLY A 177 -17.73 -3.39 -12.91
N GLU A 178 -18.93 -3.96 -13.14
CA GLU A 178 -20.21 -3.30 -12.87
C GLU A 178 -20.56 -3.18 -11.38
N ASN A 179 -20.04 -4.08 -10.54
CA ASN A 179 -20.36 -4.16 -9.11
C ASN A 179 -19.50 -3.23 -8.21
N ILE A 180 -18.75 -2.32 -8.80
CA ILE A 180 -17.92 -1.33 -8.10
C ILE A 180 -18.60 0.02 -8.27
N HIS A 181 -18.45 0.92 -7.30
CA HIS A 181 -19.07 2.24 -7.22
C HIS A 181 -19.30 2.93 -8.58
N PRO A 182 -20.36 3.74 -8.73
CA PRO A 182 -20.58 4.49 -9.96
C PRO A 182 -19.32 5.28 -10.33
N TYR A 183 -19.01 5.33 -11.63
CA TYR A 183 -17.82 6.03 -12.13
C TYR A 183 -17.83 7.49 -11.65
N ASN A 184 -16.81 7.88 -10.92
CA ASN A 184 -16.63 9.22 -10.43
C ASN A 184 -15.26 9.75 -10.87
N PHE A 185 -15.22 10.49 -11.96
CA PHE A 185 -13.99 11.11 -12.46
C PHE A 185 -13.33 12.05 -11.44
N LEU A 186 -14.13 12.68 -10.58
CA LEU A 186 -13.65 13.60 -9.54
C LEU A 186 -13.21 12.88 -8.25
N GLY A 187 -13.35 11.56 -8.14
CA GLY A 187 -13.01 10.81 -6.93
C GLY A 187 -11.56 11.03 -6.49
N TYR A 188 -10.62 11.04 -7.44
CA TYR A 188 -9.23 11.37 -7.11
C TYR A 188 -9.03 12.83 -6.71
N ALA A 189 -9.78 13.78 -7.28
CA ALA A 189 -9.66 15.19 -6.93
C ALA A 189 -10.02 15.41 -5.45
N GLU A 190 -11.09 14.78 -4.96
CA GLU A 190 -11.47 14.82 -3.55
C GLU A 190 -10.39 14.17 -2.67
N ASP A 191 -9.89 13.01 -3.06
CA ASP A 191 -8.80 12.33 -2.35
C ASP A 191 -7.52 13.17 -2.28
N PHE A 192 -7.15 13.85 -3.36
CA PHE A 192 -6.01 14.77 -3.36
C PHE A 192 -6.25 16.00 -2.49
N LEU A 193 -7.44 16.58 -2.53
CA LEU A 193 -7.82 17.70 -1.65
C LEU A 193 -7.65 17.32 -0.17
N ARG A 194 -8.10 16.13 0.23
CA ARG A 194 -8.01 15.64 1.61
C ARG A 194 -6.58 15.28 2.04
N ASN A 195 -5.82 14.64 1.15
CA ASN A 195 -4.54 14.03 1.51
C ASN A 195 -3.32 14.88 1.14
N TYR A 196 -3.44 15.82 0.20
CA TYR A 196 -2.31 16.60 -0.30
C TYR A 196 -2.39 18.10 0.05
N TRP A 197 -3.40 18.52 0.78
CA TRP A 197 -3.47 19.85 1.38
C TRP A 197 -2.38 20.01 2.45
N PRO A 198 -1.62 21.14 2.54
CA PRO A 198 -1.81 22.41 1.81
C PRO A 198 -0.95 22.54 0.53
N TRP A 199 -0.28 21.50 0.07
CA TRP A 199 0.65 21.53 -1.06
C TRP A 199 -0.01 21.46 -2.42
N LEU A 200 -1.29 21.08 -2.45
CA LEU A 200 -2.04 20.93 -3.69
C LEU A 200 -2.07 22.18 -4.58
N PRO A 201 -2.30 23.41 -4.06
CA PRO A 201 -2.26 24.62 -4.89
C PRO A 201 -0.90 24.82 -5.57
N PHE A 202 0.20 24.61 -4.85
CA PHE A 202 1.55 24.73 -5.41
C PHE A 202 1.84 23.65 -6.44
N ALA A 203 1.35 22.42 -6.22
CA ALA A 203 1.47 21.33 -7.18
C ALA A 203 0.69 21.65 -8.48
N LEU A 204 -0.54 22.15 -8.40
CA LEU A 204 -1.36 22.48 -9.57
C LEU A 204 -0.79 23.65 -10.37
N ILE A 205 -0.42 24.75 -9.70
CA ILE A 205 0.27 25.90 -10.34
C ILE A 205 1.58 25.43 -10.97
N GLY A 206 2.31 24.58 -10.25
CA GLY A 206 3.55 23.99 -10.75
C GLY A 206 3.34 23.12 -11.97
N LEU A 207 2.36 22.22 -11.97
CA LEU A 207 2.03 21.40 -13.15
C LEU A 207 1.79 22.27 -14.39
N TYR A 208 1.02 23.34 -14.25
CA TYR A 208 0.82 24.27 -15.36
C TYR A 208 2.15 24.89 -15.85
N LYS A 209 2.97 25.41 -14.92
CA LYS A 209 4.27 26.02 -15.26
C LYS A 209 5.23 25.02 -15.90
N PHE A 210 5.30 23.78 -15.36
CA PHE A 210 6.18 22.73 -15.87
C PHE A 210 5.72 22.21 -17.23
N GLY A 211 4.39 22.09 -17.44
CA GLY A 211 3.83 21.79 -18.76
C GLY A 211 4.20 22.85 -19.79
N LYS A 212 4.00 24.14 -19.46
CA LYS A 212 4.40 25.25 -20.33
C LYS A 212 5.89 25.22 -20.67
N ARG A 213 6.76 25.10 -19.68
CA ARG A 213 8.22 25.00 -19.89
C ARG A 213 8.59 23.78 -20.73
N GLY A 214 8.00 22.63 -20.44
CA GLY A 214 8.28 21.38 -21.16
C GLY A 214 7.90 21.43 -22.63
N PHE A 215 6.69 21.92 -22.96
CA PHE A 215 6.19 21.92 -24.33
C PHE A 215 6.62 23.14 -25.14
N ILE A 216 6.67 24.34 -24.52
CA ILE A 216 6.96 25.59 -25.23
C ILE A 216 8.45 25.88 -25.19
N GLU A 217 9.08 25.86 -24.01
CA GLU A 217 10.50 26.20 -23.83
C GLU A 217 11.43 25.00 -24.06
N LYS A 218 10.85 23.81 -24.35
CA LYS A 218 11.58 22.57 -24.62
C LYS A 218 12.49 22.10 -23.48
N ASP A 219 12.18 22.48 -22.23
CA ASP A 219 12.89 21.97 -21.07
C ASP A 219 12.49 20.52 -20.77
N GLY A 220 13.37 19.60 -21.11
CA GLY A 220 13.13 18.16 -20.96
C GLY A 220 12.95 17.72 -19.51
N ASN A 221 13.54 18.42 -18.53
CA ASN A 221 13.36 18.08 -17.13
C ASN A 221 11.96 18.46 -16.62
N SER A 222 11.50 19.67 -17.00
CA SER A 222 10.13 20.10 -16.74
C SER A 222 9.10 19.21 -17.45
N LEU A 223 9.38 18.82 -18.69
CA LEU A 223 8.50 17.92 -19.44
C LEU A 223 8.34 16.56 -18.73
N LEU A 224 9.43 15.96 -18.25
CA LEU A 224 9.36 14.69 -17.54
C LEU A 224 8.57 14.80 -16.24
N LEU A 225 8.84 15.84 -15.43
CA LEU A 225 8.12 16.07 -14.19
C LEU A 225 6.64 16.36 -14.41
N PHE A 226 6.26 16.96 -15.53
CA PHE A 226 4.86 17.14 -15.94
C PHE A 226 4.23 15.82 -16.38
N LEU A 227 4.89 15.07 -17.27
CA LEU A 227 4.35 13.84 -17.83
C LEU A 227 4.15 12.76 -16.78
N TRP A 228 5.04 12.67 -15.81
CA TRP A 228 4.97 11.64 -14.76
C TRP A 228 3.64 11.64 -14.01
N PRO A 229 3.25 12.68 -13.26
CA PRO A 229 1.97 12.67 -12.56
C PRO A 229 0.77 12.71 -13.53
N THR A 230 0.88 13.42 -14.66
CA THR A 230 -0.24 13.60 -15.58
C THR A 230 -0.64 12.29 -16.25
N LEU A 231 0.31 11.52 -16.81
CA LEU A 231 0.01 10.24 -17.46
C LEU A 231 -0.55 9.22 -16.48
N VAL A 232 0.06 9.12 -15.30
CA VAL A 232 -0.44 8.20 -14.27
C VAL A 232 -1.84 8.59 -13.82
N PHE A 233 -2.07 9.89 -13.54
CA PHE A 233 -3.38 10.39 -13.13
C PHE A 233 -4.45 10.12 -14.19
N MET A 234 -4.16 10.42 -15.47
CA MET A 234 -5.08 10.16 -16.58
C MET A 234 -5.49 8.69 -16.63
N VAL A 235 -4.51 7.79 -16.63
CA VAL A 235 -4.80 6.34 -16.69
C VAL A 235 -5.54 5.85 -15.45
N MET A 236 -5.14 6.28 -14.26
CA MET A 236 -5.82 5.87 -13.02
C MET A 236 -7.26 6.40 -12.94
N SER A 237 -7.53 7.59 -13.49
CA SER A 237 -8.87 8.18 -13.52
C SER A 237 -9.85 7.45 -14.46
N THR A 238 -9.39 6.58 -15.35
CA THR A 238 -10.27 5.72 -16.15
C THR A 238 -10.84 4.53 -15.38
N SER A 239 -10.24 4.18 -14.24
CA SER A 239 -10.71 3.09 -13.38
C SER A 239 -11.94 3.51 -12.58
N LYS A 240 -12.89 2.59 -12.38
CA LYS A 240 -14.04 2.79 -11.47
C LYS A 240 -13.65 2.71 -9.98
N ASN A 241 -12.53 2.06 -9.68
CA ASN A 241 -12.06 1.90 -8.30
C ASN A 241 -10.98 2.93 -7.97
N HIS A 242 -11.40 4.05 -7.39
CA HIS A 242 -10.51 5.13 -6.98
C HIS A 242 -9.98 4.87 -5.57
N THR A 243 -8.67 4.84 -5.43
CA THR A 243 -7.99 4.75 -4.14
C THR A 243 -6.71 5.55 -4.23
N ILE A 244 -6.57 6.57 -3.40
CA ILE A 244 -5.39 7.48 -3.39
C ILE A 244 -4.06 6.74 -3.28
N ARG A 245 -4.05 5.53 -2.70
CA ARG A 245 -2.85 4.67 -2.61
C ARG A 245 -2.30 4.28 -3.97
N TYR A 246 -3.15 4.12 -4.99
CA TYR A 246 -2.69 3.80 -6.34
C TYR A 246 -1.93 4.96 -6.99
N ALA A 247 -2.18 6.18 -6.52
CA ALA A 247 -1.48 7.37 -6.96
C ALA A 247 -0.18 7.65 -6.20
N LEU A 248 0.22 6.84 -5.19
CA LEU A 248 1.44 7.08 -4.41
C LEU A 248 2.71 7.19 -5.27
N MET A 249 2.74 6.52 -6.40
CA MET A 249 3.88 6.59 -7.33
C MET A 249 4.08 7.97 -7.99
N ILE A 250 3.10 8.89 -7.92
CA ILE A 250 3.26 10.26 -8.45
C ILE A 250 3.65 11.28 -7.36
N PHE A 251 3.56 10.92 -6.10
CA PHE A 251 3.83 11.83 -4.98
C PHE A 251 5.25 12.41 -5.00
N PRO A 252 6.31 11.65 -5.37
CA PRO A 252 7.66 12.22 -5.50
C PRO A 252 7.72 13.35 -6.52
N ALA A 253 7.09 13.19 -7.68
CA ALA A 253 7.04 14.25 -8.70
C ALA A 253 6.25 15.46 -8.23
N LEU A 254 5.06 15.25 -7.64
CA LEU A 254 4.24 16.34 -7.09
C LEU A 254 4.96 17.09 -5.97
N ALA A 255 5.70 16.39 -5.12
CA ALA A 255 6.49 16.99 -4.06
C ALA A 255 7.62 17.89 -4.61
N ILE A 256 8.33 17.43 -5.65
CA ILE A 256 9.37 18.22 -6.33
C ILE A 256 8.77 19.45 -7.01
N ILE A 257 7.66 19.27 -7.73
CA ILE A 257 6.94 20.37 -8.41
C ILE A 257 6.45 21.39 -7.39
N ALA A 258 5.81 20.94 -6.31
CA ALA A 258 5.30 21.82 -5.26
C ALA A 258 6.44 22.56 -4.54
N ALA A 259 7.53 21.86 -4.18
CA ALA A 259 8.69 22.45 -3.56
C ALA A 259 9.33 23.56 -4.42
N LYS A 260 9.54 23.27 -5.71
CA LYS A 260 10.11 24.25 -6.64
C LYS A 260 9.18 25.45 -6.83
N THR A 261 7.88 25.21 -6.98
CA THR A 261 6.89 26.27 -7.14
C THR A 261 6.78 27.16 -5.90
N PHE A 262 6.78 26.54 -4.71
CA PHE A 262 6.77 27.22 -3.43
C PHE A 262 8.06 28.04 -3.24
N TYR A 263 9.21 27.44 -3.54
CA TYR A 263 10.51 28.12 -3.47
C TYR A 263 10.59 29.33 -4.39
N ASP A 264 10.05 29.25 -5.61
CA ASP A 264 10.02 30.38 -6.57
C ASP A 264 9.04 31.49 -6.14
N TRP A 265 8.02 31.12 -5.36
CA TRP A 265 7.06 32.09 -4.81
C TRP A 265 7.59 32.85 -3.61
N LEU A 266 8.54 32.25 -2.84
CA LEU A 266 9.12 32.90 -1.68
C LEU A 266 10.08 34.03 -2.06
N ASP A 267 9.97 35.15 -1.33
CA ASP A 267 10.96 36.23 -1.41
C ASP A 267 12.34 35.72 -0.94
N SER A 268 13.37 36.10 -1.67
CA SER A 268 14.78 35.65 -1.43
C SER A 268 15.26 35.87 0.01
N ARG A 269 14.80 36.95 0.69
CA ARG A 269 15.19 37.29 2.05
C ARG A 269 14.58 36.40 3.14
N ARG A 270 13.48 35.66 2.82
CA ARG A 270 12.75 34.86 3.80
C ARG A 270 12.86 33.33 3.55
N LYS A 271 13.52 32.92 2.47
CA LYS A 271 13.59 31.50 2.06
C LYS A 271 14.15 30.61 3.16
N ASP A 272 15.31 30.96 3.72
CA ASP A 272 15.99 30.13 4.71
C ASP A 272 15.22 30.05 6.03
N GLN A 273 14.62 31.18 6.47
CA GLN A 273 13.82 31.20 7.69
C GLN A 273 12.54 30.35 7.58
N LEU A 274 11.82 30.44 6.45
CA LEU A 274 10.60 29.71 6.26
C LEU A 274 10.85 28.20 6.07
N ILE A 275 11.91 27.83 5.36
CA ILE A 275 12.26 26.40 5.18
C ILE A 275 12.74 25.82 6.51
N SER A 276 13.56 26.54 7.27
CA SER A 276 14.00 26.12 8.60
C SER A 276 12.83 26.01 9.59
N GLY A 277 11.88 26.96 9.53
CA GLY A 277 10.65 26.90 10.32
C GLY A 277 9.78 25.71 9.96
N LEU A 278 9.62 25.40 8.66
CA LEU A 278 8.88 24.23 8.17
C LEU A 278 9.54 22.93 8.62
N ALA A 279 10.86 22.83 8.52
CA ALA A 279 11.62 21.70 9.02
C ALA A 279 11.41 21.51 10.54
N GLY A 280 11.47 22.60 11.31
CA GLY A 280 11.19 22.60 12.75
C GLY A 280 9.78 22.05 13.06
N ILE A 281 8.77 22.53 12.35
CA ILE A 281 7.38 22.07 12.52
C ILE A 281 7.26 20.57 12.20
N VAL A 282 7.84 20.11 11.10
CA VAL A 282 7.80 18.67 10.72
C VAL A 282 8.52 17.82 11.75
N CYS A 283 9.71 18.24 12.22
CA CYS A 283 10.44 17.53 13.26
C CYS A 283 9.67 17.50 14.59
N LEU A 284 9.11 18.63 15.02
CA LEU A 284 8.30 18.69 16.24
C LEU A 284 7.03 17.84 16.14
N THR A 285 6.35 17.85 14.98
CA THR A 285 5.18 17.00 14.74
C THR A 285 5.56 15.52 14.76
N ALA A 286 6.68 15.15 14.12
CA ALA A 286 7.19 13.80 14.14
C ALA A 286 7.56 13.33 15.56
N LEU A 287 8.23 14.18 16.34
CA LEU A 287 8.55 13.92 17.74
C LEU A 287 7.27 13.76 18.58
N PHE A 288 6.32 14.69 18.43
CA PHE A 288 5.04 14.64 19.15
C PHE A 288 4.26 13.35 18.85
N VAL A 289 4.14 12.99 17.56
CA VAL A 289 3.44 11.77 17.15
C VAL A 289 4.14 10.52 17.69
N ASN A 290 5.47 10.49 17.74
CA ASN A 290 6.22 9.33 18.23
C ASN A 290 6.29 9.25 19.78
N ALA A 291 6.28 10.40 20.47
CA ALA A 291 6.39 10.47 21.93
C ALA A 291 5.04 10.28 22.65
N THR A 292 3.91 10.34 21.92
CA THR A 292 2.57 10.31 22.54
C THR A 292 1.80 9.04 22.18
N PRO A 293 0.80 8.62 23.01
CA PRO A 293 -0.13 7.54 22.69
C PRO A 293 -0.98 7.80 21.42
N PHE A 294 -0.90 8.99 20.85
CA PHE A 294 -1.55 9.37 19.59
C PHE A 294 -1.14 8.47 18.44
N GLN A 295 0.11 8.03 18.42
CA GLN A 295 0.61 7.06 17.46
C GLN A 295 -0.18 5.75 17.46
N ALA A 296 -0.55 5.23 18.65
CA ALA A 296 -1.29 3.98 18.76
C ALA A 296 -2.72 4.10 18.18
N LYS A 297 -3.36 5.25 18.32
CA LYS A 297 -4.71 5.52 17.75
C LYS A 297 -4.67 5.69 16.23
N VAL A 298 -3.65 6.40 15.72
CA VAL A 298 -3.52 6.70 14.28
C VAL A 298 -2.99 5.52 13.47
N THR A 299 -2.07 4.72 14.03
CA THR A 299 -1.36 3.68 13.27
C THR A 299 -1.95 2.29 13.40
N LEU A 300 -2.58 1.96 14.51
CA LEU A 300 -3.04 0.59 14.76
C LEU A 300 -4.53 0.37 14.53
N GLY A 301 -5.35 1.42 14.49
CA GLY A 301 -6.81 1.32 14.45
C GLY A 301 -7.34 0.44 15.61
N GLU A 302 -8.43 0.82 16.24
CA GLU A 302 -9.01 0.04 17.37
C GLU A 302 -9.33 -1.41 16.97
N SER A 303 -9.71 -1.64 15.70
CA SER A 303 -10.04 -2.97 15.19
C SER A 303 -8.86 -3.95 15.16
N SER A 304 -7.63 -3.47 14.96
CA SER A 304 -6.45 -4.35 14.96
C SER A 304 -6.03 -4.78 16.36
N LYS A 305 -6.24 -3.95 17.37
CA LYS A 305 -5.95 -4.26 18.77
C LYS A 305 -6.86 -5.37 19.28
N GLU A 306 -8.16 -5.26 19.00
CA GLU A 306 -9.14 -6.28 19.39
C GLU A 306 -8.90 -7.64 18.74
N VAL A 307 -8.57 -7.65 17.43
CA VAL A 307 -8.22 -8.90 16.74
C VAL A 307 -6.96 -9.52 17.29
N ARG A 308 -5.92 -8.72 17.63
CA ARG A 308 -4.68 -9.24 18.24
C ARG A 308 -4.92 -9.85 19.60
N GLN A 309 -5.70 -9.21 20.47
CA GLN A 309 -6.05 -9.75 21.77
C GLN A 309 -6.78 -11.10 21.64
N LEU A 310 -7.77 -11.17 20.75
CA LEU A 310 -8.50 -12.40 20.50
C LEU A 310 -7.58 -13.50 19.93
N ALA A 311 -6.74 -13.17 18.96
CA ALA A 311 -5.80 -14.09 18.35
C ALA A 311 -4.75 -14.61 19.36
N SER A 312 -4.31 -13.76 20.30
CA SER A 312 -3.40 -14.19 21.39
C SER A 312 -4.07 -15.19 22.30
N ILE A 313 -5.34 -14.98 22.65
CA ILE A 313 -6.13 -15.93 23.45
C ILE A 313 -6.27 -17.26 22.70
N ILE A 314 -6.60 -17.21 21.42
CA ILE A 314 -6.72 -18.38 20.56
C ILE A 314 -5.39 -19.16 20.51
N LYS A 315 -4.27 -18.46 20.28
CA LYS A 315 -2.93 -19.07 20.20
C LYS A 315 -2.53 -19.81 21.46
N LEU A 316 -2.82 -19.23 22.62
CA LEU A 316 -2.42 -19.79 23.92
C LEU A 316 -3.30 -20.97 24.37
N ASN A 317 -4.54 -21.03 23.90
CA ASN A 317 -5.52 -21.96 24.47
C ASN A 317 -6.04 -22.99 23.47
N ILE A 318 -5.72 -22.87 22.17
CA ILE A 318 -6.21 -23.80 21.13
C ILE A 318 -5.02 -24.52 20.49
N PRO A 319 -5.06 -25.87 20.42
CA PRO A 319 -4.04 -26.66 19.71
C PRO A 319 -3.90 -26.26 18.23
N GLU A 320 -2.67 -26.44 17.69
CA GLU A 320 -2.34 -25.98 16.31
C GLU A 320 -3.12 -26.69 15.19
N ASN A 321 -3.51 -27.93 15.44
CA ASN A 321 -4.22 -28.76 14.47
C ASN A 321 -5.73 -28.48 14.37
N ILE A 322 -6.26 -27.59 15.22
CA ILE A 322 -7.70 -27.29 15.25
C ILE A 322 -8.00 -26.09 14.33
N LYS A 323 -8.81 -26.33 13.28
CA LYS A 323 -9.37 -25.27 12.46
C LYS A 323 -10.59 -24.66 13.13
N LEU A 324 -10.64 -23.34 13.12
CA LEU A 324 -11.73 -22.57 13.70
C LEU A 324 -12.88 -22.41 12.69
N GLY A 325 -14.10 -22.58 13.14
CA GLY A 325 -15.27 -22.28 12.36
C GLY A 325 -15.45 -20.78 12.17
N ASN A 326 -15.97 -20.38 11.04
CA ASN A 326 -16.23 -19.00 10.66
C ASN A 326 -17.71 -18.81 10.40
N PHE A 327 -18.38 -17.98 11.20
CA PHE A 327 -19.79 -17.64 10.99
C PHE A 327 -19.91 -16.18 10.57
N ARG A 328 -20.27 -15.96 9.31
CA ARG A 328 -20.55 -14.65 8.67
C ARG A 328 -19.43 -13.61 8.78
N LEU A 329 -18.18 -14.01 9.06
CA LEU A 329 -17.08 -13.07 9.00
C LEU A 329 -16.63 -12.91 7.55
N SER A 330 -16.19 -11.71 7.19
CA SER A 330 -15.63 -11.42 5.88
C SER A 330 -14.42 -12.31 5.58
N PHE A 331 -14.29 -12.74 4.34
CA PHE A 331 -13.12 -13.51 3.88
C PHE A 331 -11.79 -12.75 4.11
N TRP A 332 -11.81 -11.43 4.03
CA TRP A 332 -10.59 -10.61 4.11
C TRP A 332 -10.21 -10.19 5.52
N ASN A 333 -11.18 -9.87 6.38
CA ASN A 333 -10.92 -9.38 7.74
C ASN A 333 -12.03 -9.89 8.68
N PRO A 334 -11.73 -10.59 9.79
CA PRO A 334 -10.42 -10.73 10.44
C PRO A 334 -9.61 -12.00 10.07
N LYS A 335 -10.05 -12.83 9.10
CA LYS A 335 -9.45 -14.15 8.81
C LYS A 335 -7.93 -14.10 8.73
N HIS A 336 -7.37 -13.24 7.90
CA HIS A 336 -5.91 -13.14 7.73
C HIS A 336 -5.18 -12.63 8.97
N ALA A 337 -5.81 -11.75 9.76
CA ALA A 337 -5.22 -11.27 10.99
C ALA A 337 -5.22 -12.36 12.08
N ILE A 338 -6.29 -13.15 12.18
CA ILE A 338 -6.34 -14.29 13.10
C ILE A 338 -5.31 -15.33 12.72
N LEU A 339 -5.24 -15.74 11.45
CA LEU A 339 -4.22 -16.66 10.97
C LEU A 339 -2.80 -16.16 11.32
N PHE A 340 -2.51 -14.90 11.02
CA PHE A 340 -1.18 -14.33 11.25
C PHE A 340 -0.77 -14.28 12.75
N TYR A 341 -1.69 -13.87 13.63
CA TYR A 341 -1.36 -13.70 15.05
C TYR A 341 -1.55 -14.96 15.90
N SER A 342 -2.44 -15.87 15.48
CA SER A 342 -2.73 -17.10 16.27
C SER A 342 -2.11 -18.36 15.70
N ASP A 343 -1.63 -18.35 14.45
CA ASP A 343 -1.24 -19.55 13.69
C ASP A 343 -2.39 -20.57 13.58
N ARG A 344 -3.65 -20.09 13.58
CA ARG A 344 -4.85 -20.92 13.47
C ARG A 344 -5.64 -20.51 12.26
N ASP A 345 -5.98 -21.48 11.40
CA ASP A 345 -6.78 -21.23 10.21
C ASP A 345 -8.26 -21.11 10.55
N LEU A 346 -8.95 -20.22 9.82
CA LEU A 346 -10.39 -20.09 9.82
C LEU A 346 -10.95 -20.77 8.56
N GLU A 347 -11.97 -21.59 8.74
CA GLU A 347 -12.71 -22.17 7.63
C GLU A 347 -13.41 -21.09 6.79
N ASN A 348 -13.93 -21.52 5.65
CA ASN A 348 -14.76 -20.64 4.82
C ASN A 348 -16.02 -20.21 5.59
N PRO A 349 -16.48 -18.97 5.38
CA PRO A 349 -17.60 -18.46 6.16
C PRO A 349 -18.92 -19.17 5.85
N ILE A 350 -19.58 -19.68 6.89
CA ILE A 350 -20.95 -20.14 6.84
C ILE A 350 -21.86 -18.92 6.96
N LYS A 351 -22.83 -18.79 6.08
CA LYS A 351 -23.76 -17.66 6.05
C LYS A 351 -25.10 -17.98 6.69
N GLU A 352 -25.55 -19.22 6.56
CA GLU A 352 -26.87 -19.67 7.02
C GLU A 352 -26.84 -20.15 8.47
N THR A 353 -27.86 -19.75 9.24
CA THR A 353 -27.94 -20.10 10.67
C THR A 353 -28.23 -21.60 10.85
N GLU A 354 -29.03 -22.18 9.99
CA GLU A 354 -29.38 -23.62 10.04
C GLU A 354 -28.14 -24.50 9.83
N GLU A 355 -27.28 -24.11 8.91
CA GLU A 355 -26.02 -24.80 8.67
C GLU A 355 -25.08 -24.71 9.89
N LEU A 356 -25.02 -23.55 10.54
CA LEU A 356 -24.26 -23.38 11.78
C LEU A 356 -24.78 -24.32 12.87
N LEU A 357 -26.08 -24.38 13.08
CA LEU A 357 -26.70 -25.24 14.10
C LEU A 357 -26.43 -26.72 13.83
N LYS A 358 -26.54 -27.15 12.58
CA LYS A 358 -26.20 -28.51 12.16
C LYS A 358 -24.72 -28.84 12.43
N GLN A 359 -23.84 -27.91 12.16
CA GLN A 359 -22.39 -28.06 12.44
C GLN A 359 -22.10 -28.13 13.94
N LEU A 360 -22.80 -27.33 14.77
CA LEU A 360 -22.66 -27.37 16.23
C LEU A 360 -23.16 -28.66 16.85
N GLN A 361 -24.20 -29.26 16.27
CA GLN A 361 -24.71 -30.57 16.68
C GLN A 361 -23.75 -31.71 16.27
N ASN A 362 -23.27 -31.70 15.03
CA ASN A 362 -22.40 -32.73 14.48
C ASN A 362 -20.99 -32.69 15.09
N ASN A 363 -20.50 -31.50 15.45
CA ASN A 363 -19.17 -31.31 16.01
C ASN A 363 -19.20 -30.33 17.18
N PRO A 364 -19.71 -30.73 18.36
CA PRO A 364 -19.90 -29.84 19.50
C PRO A 364 -18.59 -29.27 20.06
N LYS A 365 -17.44 -29.94 19.82
CA LYS A 365 -16.12 -29.46 20.25
C LYS A 365 -15.54 -28.35 19.38
N LYS A 366 -16.14 -28.10 18.21
CA LYS A 366 -15.66 -27.05 17.31
C LYS A 366 -15.89 -25.67 17.88
N MET A 367 -14.87 -24.81 17.73
CA MET A 367 -14.91 -23.44 18.21
C MET A 367 -15.13 -22.51 17.02
N TRP A 368 -15.89 -21.45 17.24
CA TRP A 368 -16.41 -20.58 16.19
C TRP A 368 -16.09 -19.11 16.48
N LEU A 369 -15.89 -18.37 15.40
CA LEU A 369 -15.72 -16.92 15.42
C LEU A 369 -16.85 -16.25 14.62
N SER A 370 -17.40 -15.17 15.18
CA SER A 370 -18.40 -14.34 14.53
C SER A 370 -18.21 -12.87 14.93
N ASN A 371 -18.93 -11.99 14.24
CA ASN A 371 -19.11 -10.62 14.69
C ASN A 371 -20.00 -10.60 15.95
N SER A 372 -19.64 -9.76 16.95
CA SER A 372 -20.36 -9.68 18.23
C SER A 372 -21.85 -9.31 18.07
N VAL A 373 -22.19 -8.43 17.13
CA VAL A 373 -23.58 -8.04 16.85
C VAL A 373 -24.38 -9.24 16.33
N GLN A 374 -23.81 -9.99 15.38
CA GLN A 374 -24.47 -11.18 14.82
C GLN A 374 -24.58 -12.30 15.84
N PHE A 375 -23.54 -12.53 16.64
CA PHE A 375 -23.58 -13.51 17.70
C PHE A 375 -24.65 -13.17 18.76
N ASN A 376 -24.73 -11.92 19.20
CA ASN A 376 -25.75 -11.49 20.17
C ASN A 376 -27.17 -11.66 19.62
N SER A 377 -27.39 -11.38 18.34
CA SER A 377 -28.67 -11.66 17.67
C SER A 377 -29.02 -13.14 17.62
N LEU A 378 -28.02 -14.01 17.42
CA LEU A 378 -28.23 -15.47 17.48
C LEU A 378 -28.52 -15.95 18.92
N LYS A 379 -27.74 -15.49 19.87
CA LYS A 379 -27.87 -15.85 21.28
C LYS A 379 -29.20 -15.41 21.86
N SER A 380 -29.74 -14.25 21.46
CA SER A 380 -31.07 -13.80 21.90
C SER A 380 -32.21 -14.71 21.41
N LYS A 381 -32.05 -15.34 20.24
CA LYS A 381 -33.04 -16.26 19.66
C LYS A 381 -32.91 -17.69 20.20
N MET A 382 -31.72 -18.11 20.56
CA MET A 382 -31.38 -19.49 21.00
C MET A 382 -30.34 -19.46 22.13
N PRO A 383 -30.69 -19.00 23.32
CA PRO A 383 -29.73 -18.76 24.41
C PRO A 383 -29.03 -20.05 24.89
N GLU A 384 -29.67 -21.19 24.76
CA GLU A 384 -29.16 -22.47 25.24
C GLU A 384 -28.26 -23.22 24.22
N ALA A 385 -28.21 -22.75 22.96
CA ALA A 385 -27.44 -23.43 21.91
C ALA A 385 -25.93 -23.09 21.97
N PHE A 386 -25.57 -21.96 22.56
CA PHE A 386 -24.23 -21.38 22.45
C PHE A 386 -23.57 -21.13 23.82
N TYR A 387 -22.32 -21.49 23.93
CA TYR A 387 -21.45 -21.11 25.04
C TYR A 387 -20.42 -20.06 24.56
N LEU A 388 -20.49 -18.86 25.11
CA LEU A 388 -19.54 -17.79 24.80
C LEU A 388 -18.24 -18.01 25.56
N ILE A 389 -17.13 -18.12 24.85
CA ILE A 389 -15.79 -18.27 25.42
C ILE A 389 -15.21 -16.90 25.74
N GLN A 390 -15.23 -16.00 24.75
CA GLN A 390 -14.72 -14.63 24.85
C GLN A 390 -15.45 -13.71 23.86
N ALA A 391 -15.65 -12.46 24.25
CA ALA A 391 -16.13 -11.42 23.34
C ALA A 391 -15.40 -10.11 23.57
N ASN A 392 -15.30 -9.31 22.52
CA ASN A 392 -14.95 -7.91 22.59
C ASN A 392 -16.01 -7.08 21.82
N SER A 393 -15.79 -5.78 21.61
CA SER A 393 -16.77 -4.93 20.95
C SER A 393 -17.11 -5.37 19.51
N LYS A 394 -16.23 -6.11 18.84
CA LYS A 394 -16.37 -6.49 17.42
C LYS A 394 -16.54 -7.98 17.16
N TYR A 395 -15.94 -8.82 17.98
CA TYR A 395 -15.86 -10.26 17.73
C TYR A 395 -16.30 -11.08 18.93
N ALA A 396 -17.00 -12.19 18.66
CA ALA A 396 -17.38 -13.20 19.61
C ALA A 396 -16.74 -14.54 19.27
N PHE A 397 -16.10 -15.16 20.24
CA PHE A 397 -15.52 -16.50 20.18
C PHE A 397 -16.38 -17.43 21.03
N PHE A 398 -16.93 -18.47 20.43
CA PHE A 398 -17.95 -19.31 21.04
C PHE A 398 -17.89 -20.76 20.58
N THR A 399 -18.62 -21.61 21.25
CA THR A 399 -18.78 -23.03 20.91
C THR A 399 -20.20 -23.48 21.23
N SER A 400 -20.52 -24.78 20.98
CA SER A 400 -21.76 -25.39 21.42
C SER A 400 -21.87 -25.39 22.94
N SER A 401 -23.10 -25.22 23.46
CA SER A 401 -23.37 -25.35 24.91
C SER A 401 -22.98 -26.72 25.49
N HIS A 402 -23.05 -27.78 24.69
CA HIS A 402 -22.58 -29.13 25.08
C HIS A 402 -21.07 -29.20 25.34
N ASN A 403 -20.29 -28.24 24.89
CA ASN A 403 -18.85 -28.19 25.10
C ASN A 403 -18.46 -27.31 26.31
N ARG A 404 -19.44 -26.86 27.10
CA ARG A 404 -19.26 -25.89 28.20
C ARG A 404 -18.25 -26.39 29.23
N ASP A 405 -18.36 -27.63 29.66
CA ASP A 405 -17.51 -28.17 30.73
C ASP A 405 -16.07 -28.38 30.26
N PHE A 406 -15.87 -28.83 29.03
CA PHE A 406 -14.55 -28.90 28.43
C PHE A 406 -13.88 -27.50 28.35
N VAL A 407 -14.63 -26.50 27.96
CA VAL A 407 -14.14 -25.11 27.89
C VAL A 407 -13.84 -24.58 29.27
N LYS A 408 -14.70 -24.79 30.27
CA LYS A 408 -14.47 -24.37 31.62
C LYS A 408 -13.20 -25.02 32.20
N TYR A 409 -12.96 -26.32 31.96
CA TYR A 409 -11.80 -27.04 32.45
C TYR A 409 -10.51 -26.53 31.80
N ASN A 410 -10.46 -26.40 30.49
CA ASN A 410 -9.25 -26.07 29.74
C ASN A 410 -8.98 -24.54 29.66
N PHE A 411 -10.00 -23.69 29.88
CA PHE A 411 -9.88 -22.23 29.81
C PHE A 411 -10.13 -21.53 31.16
N SER A 412 -10.28 -22.27 32.26
CA SER A 412 -10.44 -21.71 33.62
C SER A 412 -9.23 -20.89 34.09
N SER A 413 -8.06 -21.15 33.49
CA SER A 413 -6.80 -20.45 33.76
C SER A 413 -6.40 -19.55 32.56
N MET A 414 -7.35 -18.95 31.82
CA MET A 414 -7.04 -18.07 30.69
C MET A 414 -6.00 -17.04 31.09
N LYS A 415 -4.78 -17.19 30.58
CA LYS A 415 -3.79 -16.13 30.58
C LYS A 415 -4.25 -15.06 29.59
N ILE A 416 -4.81 -13.97 30.10
CA ILE A 416 -5.07 -12.78 29.28
C ILE A 416 -3.71 -12.08 29.13
N PRO A 417 -3.09 -12.13 27.98
CA PRO A 417 -1.82 -11.44 27.78
C PRO A 417 -2.06 -9.95 27.87
N ASN A 418 -1.26 -9.26 28.70
CA ASN A 418 -1.14 -7.80 28.65
C ASN A 418 -0.54 -7.42 27.29
N VAL A 419 -1.37 -7.19 26.29
CA VAL A 419 -0.94 -6.65 24.99
C VAL A 419 -0.70 -5.16 25.20
N LYS A 420 0.56 -4.80 25.45
CA LYS A 420 1.05 -3.43 25.40
C LYS A 420 1.07 -2.91 23.96
#